data_ba6e41d218a6157c353a61df902a1a82
#
_entry.id   ba6e41d218a6157c353a61df902a1a82
#
_cell.length_a   1.000
_cell.length_b   1.000
_cell.length_c   1.000
_cell.angle_alpha   90.00
_cell.angle_beta   90.00
_cell.angle_gamma   90.00
#
_symmetry.space_group_name_H-M   'P 1'
#
loop_
_entity.id
_entity.type
_entity.pdbx_description
1 polymer ?
#
loop_
_entity_poly.entity_id
_entity_poly.type
_entity_poly.pdbx_seq_one_letter_code
_entity_poly.pdbx_strand_id
1 'polypeptide(L)'
;MSDLNIAVHTPALLGEGPSWDAEHNRLLWVDIESYKIHVYVPATGEDRTYDVGEHVGAVVPYHDDEVVVALRSGFHTYNLLTGELQPIEDPEKGKDNNRFNDGKCDALGRFWAGTMSMNNESKAGAFYCLEEGQPVRTLFRDVSTSNGLGWSPDQQKMYYIDTPTRSIDRFDFDLAAGEITNRTSVVAIPEEFGYPDGMTVDSEGMLWVAHWGGGRVTRWNPHTAELMQQIEVPADQVTSCCFGGPELEDLYITTARIGIGEERLTETPNAGSLFVVRPGVKGQKTYAFGGGAQPNTK
;
A
#
# COMPACT_ATOMS: atom_id res chain seq x y z
N MET A 1 10.11 -18.98 15.57
CA MET A 1 10.15 -17.60 15.09
C MET A 1 10.37 -17.69 13.59
N SER A 2 9.53 -17.07 12.78
CA SER A 2 9.72 -17.04 11.34
C SER A 2 10.96 -16.18 11.05
N ASP A 3 11.89 -16.68 10.24
CA ASP A 3 13.11 -15.95 9.91
C ASP A 3 12.75 -14.81 8.94
N LEU A 4 12.93 -13.56 9.40
CA LEU A 4 12.84 -12.38 8.54
C LEU A 4 14.08 -12.33 7.65
N ASN A 5 13.89 -12.24 6.35
CA ASN A 5 14.96 -12.18 5.36
C ASN A 5 14.86 -10.90 4.53
N ILE A 6 15.97 -10.49 3.93
CA ILE A 6 16.00 -9.42 2.94
C ILE A 6 15.66 -10.04 1.57
N ALA A 7 14.58 -9.58 0.96
CA ALA A 7 14.21 -9.98 -0.40
C ALA A 7 14.96 -9.14 -1.44
N VAL A 8 15.09 -7.82 -1.22
CA VAL A 8 15.85 -6.89 -2.05
C VAL A 8 16.67 -5.99 -1.15
N HIS A 9 17.98 -6.02 -1.30
CA HIS A 9 18.89 -5.09 -0.62
C HIS A 9 19.01 -3.81 -1.45
N THR A 10 18.29 -2.77 -1.08
CA THR A 10 18.27 -1.47 -1.75
C THR A 10 18.19 -0.34 -0.73
N PRO A 11 18.78 0.83 -1.02
CA PRO A 11 18.68 1.99 -0.14
C PRO A 11 17.49 2.89 -0.53
N ALA A 12 16.27 2.34 -0.69
CA ALA A 12 15.11 3.12 -1.05
C ALA A 12 14.92 4.30 -0.08
N LEU A 13 14.71 5.48 -0.62
CA LEU A 13 14.46 6.68 0.19
C LEU A 13 13.12 6.54 0.91
N LEU A 14 12.08 6.16 0.17
CA LEU A 14 10.74 5.91 0.70
C LEU A 14 10.12 4.71 -0.03
N GLY A 15 10.59 3.49 0.34
CA GLY A 15 10.03 2.25 -0.18
C GLY A 15 8.61 2.06 0.34
N GLU A 16 7.63 1.82 -0.56
CA GLU A 16 6.21 1.87 -0.25
C GLU A 16 5.36 1.00 -1.19
N GLY A 17 4.05 0.96 -0.91
CA GLY A 17 2.98 0.47 -1.77
C GLY A 17 3.20 -0.92 -2.37
N PRO A 18 3.62 -1.95 -1.60
CA PRO A 18 3.84 -3.27 -2.16
C PRO A 18 2.51 -3.88 -2.62
N SER A 19 2.49 -4.37 -3.86
CA SER A 19 1.32 -4.96 -4.52
C SER A 19 1.72 -6.26 -5.23
N TRP A 20 1.10 -7.36 -4.88
CA TRP A 20 1.41 -8.66 -5.49
C TRP A 20 0.65 -8.84 -6.81
N ASP A 21 1.40 -9.02 -7.90
CA ASP A 21 0.90 -9.42 -9.20
C ASP A 21 0.86 -10.96 -9.27
N ALA A 22 -0.31 -11.52 -9.01
CA ALA A 22 -0.51 -12.97 -8.94
C ALA A 22 -0.43 -13.64 -10.33
N GLU A 23 -0.73 -12.93 -11.40
CA GLU A 23 -0.67 -13.45 -12.76
C GLU A 23 0.78 -13.70 -13.19
N HIS A 24 1.67 -12.76 -12.89
CA HIS A 24 3.08 -12.83 -13.27
C HIS A 24 3.99 -13.33 -12.14
N ASN A 25 3.44 -13.65 -10.95
CA ASN A 25 4.19 -14.07 -9.76
C ASN A 25 5.34 -13.11 -9.43
N ARG A 26 5.05 -11.82 -9.38
CA ARG A 26 5.98 -10.74 -9.08
C ARG A 26 5.40 -9.76 -8.07
N LEU A 27 6.27 -9.07 -7.34
CA LEU A 27 5.88 -7.98 -6.45
C LEU A 27 6.18 -6.64 -7.13
N LEU A 28 5.19 -5.79 -7.22
CA LEU A 28 5.34 -4.38 -7.55
C LEU A 28 5.49 -3.59 -6.25
N TRP A 29 6.37 -2.61 -6.21
CA TRP A 29 6.49 -1.67 -5.11
C TRP A 29 7.12 -0.36 -5.60
N VAL A 30 7.11 0.70 -4.80
CA VAL A 30 7.59 2.01 -5.23
C VAL A 30 8.67 2.54 -4.30
N ASP A 31 9.58 3.38 -4.81
CA ASP A 31 10.35 4.34 -4.04
C ASP A 31 9.83 5.73 -4.39
N ILE A 32 8.95 6.25 -3.53
CA ILE A 32 8.20 7.48 -3.79
C ILE A 32 9.13 8.65 -4.06
N GLU A 33 10.15 8.82 -3.22
CA GLU A 33 11.07 9.97 -3.27
C GLU A 33 12.16 9.81 -4.33
N SER A 34 12.43 8.60 -4.81
CA SER A 34 13.31 8.35 -5.93
C SER A 34 12.57 8.24 -7.27
N TYR A 35 11.24 8.41 -7.28
CA TYR A 35 10.39 8.40 -8.48
C TYR A 35 10.42 7.08 -9.24
N LYS A 36 10.52 5.95 -8.51
CA LYS A 36 10.72 4.63 -9.11
C LYS A 36 9.61 3.65 -8.79
N ILE A 37 9.26 2.88 -9.81
CA ILE A 37 8.56 1.61 -9.66
C ILE A 37 9.63 0.52 -9.59
N HIS A 38 9.44 -0.45 -8.71
CA HIS A 38 10.21 -1.68 -8.60
C HIS A 38 9.35 -2.87 -9.00
N VAL A 39 9.95 -3.82 -9.71
CA VAL A 39 9.35 -5.10 -10.08
C VAL A 39 10.28 -6.22 -9.61
N TYR A 40 9.91 -6.83 -8.51
CA TYR A 40 10.67 -7.93 -7.90
C TYR A 40 10.10 -9.28 -8.28
N VAL A 41 10.94 -10.17 -8.80
CA VAL A 41 10.59 -11.55 -9.17
C VAL A 41 11.21 -12.52 -8.17
N PRO A 42 10.46 -13.07 -7.21
CA PRO A 42 11.01 -13.94 -6.15
C PRO A 42 11.72 -15.18 -6.67
N ALA A 43 11.25 -15.76 -7.79
CA ALA A 43 11.83 -16.96 -8.37
C ALA A 43 13.28 -16.78 -8.86
N THR A 44 13.67 -15.56 -9.23
CA THR A 44 15.02 -15.23 -9.73
C THR A 44 15.80 -14.35 -8.78
N GLY A 45 15.12 -13.69 -7.82
CA GLY A 45 15.69 -12.66 -6.97
C GLY A 45 15.98 -11.34 -7.68
N GLU A 46 15.53 -11.19 -8.94
CA GLU A 46 15.74 -9.96 -9.72
C GLU A 46 14.76 -8.87 -9.28
N ASP A 47 15.26 -7.65 -9.08
CA ASP A 47 14.47 -6.43 -8.86
C ASP A 47 14.83 -5.43 -9.96
N ARG A 48 13.86 -5.12 -10.82
CA ARG A 48 14.00 -4.13 -11.89
C ARG A 48 13.35 -2.82 -11.47
N THR A 49 14.00 -1.71 -11.83
CA THR A 49 13.50 -0.37 -11.53
C THR A 49 13.14 0.41 -12.78
N TYR A 50 12.08 1.21 -12.68
CA TYR A 50 11.57 2.05 -13.75
C TYR A 50 11.34 3.46 -13.22
N ASP A 51 11.95 4.46 -13.86
CA ASP A 51 11.82 5.86 -13.49
C ASP A 51 10.56 6.45 -14.12
N VAL A 52 9.71 7.08 -13.31
CA VAL A 52 8.47 7.72 -13.78
C VAL A 52 8.54 9.25 -13.75
N GLY A 53 9.68 9.82 -13.32
CA GLY A 53 9.99 11.25 -13.40
C GLY A 53 9.33 12.13 -12.34
N GLU A 54 8.48 11.59 -11.47
CA GLU A 54 7.81 12.30 -10.37
C GLU A 54 7.42 11.35 -9.23
N HIS A 55 6.92 11.90 -8.11
CA HIS A 55 6.45 11.07 -6.99
C HIS A 55 5.40 10.07 -7.42
N VAL A 56 5.62 8.79 -7.10
CA VAL A 56 4.71 7.67 -7.32
C VAL A 56 4.29 7.09 -5.98
N GLY A 57 3.03 7.33 -5.59
CA GLY A 57 2.51 6.89 -4.29
C GLY A 57 2.13 5.41 -4.25
N ALA A 58 1.58 4.89 -5.33
CA ALA A 58 1.16 3.50 -5.42
C ALA A 58 1.22 2.97 -6.85
N VAL A 59 1.36 1.65 -6.98
CA VAL A 59 1.36 0.92 -8.24
C VAL A 59 0.52 -0.35 -8.11
N VAL A 60 -0.31 -0.65 -9.11
CA VAL A 60 -1.12 -1.87 -9.15
C VAL A 60 -0.99 -2.55 -10.52
N PRO A 61 -1.08 -3.90 -10.58
CA PRO A 61 -1.09 -4.63 -11.85
C PRO A 61 -2.26 -4.17 -12.73
N TYR A 62 -2.07 -4.23 -14.04
CA TYR A 62 -3.13 -3.97 -15.04
C TYR A 62 -3.17 -5.08 -16.09
N HIS A 63 -2.64 -4.87 -17.27
CA HIS A 63 -2.57 -5.86 -18.34
C HIS A 63 -1.11 -6.21 -18.63
N ASP A 64 -0.79 -7.46 -18.89
CA ASP A 64 0.53 -7.94 -19.32
C ASP A 64 1.71 -7.12 -18.73
N ASP A 65 2.28 -6.22 -19.53
CA ASP A 65 3.39 -5.34 -19.17
C ASP A 65 2.96 -3.93 -18.78
N GLU A 66 1.69 -3.70 -18.52
CA GLU A 66 1.16 -2.41 -18.06
C GLU A 66 0.77 -2.46 -16.59
N VAL A 67 0.99 -1.33 -15.94
CA VAL A 67 0.57 -1.07 -14.55
C VAL A 67 -0.22 0.24 -14.48
N VAL A 68 -1.08 0.37 -13.49
CA VAL A 68 -1.68 1.67 -13.15
C VAL A 68 -0.96 2.23 -11.94
N VAL A 69 -0.60 3.52 -12.04
CA VAL A 69 0.14 4.25 -11.02
C VAL A 69 -0.63 5.47 -10.54
N ALA A 70 -0.49 5.76 -9.25
CA ALA A 70 -0.97 6.99 -8.64
C ALA A 70 0.21 7.94 -8.43
N LEU A 71 0.40 8.86 -9.39
CA LEU A 71 1.49 9.84 -9.40
C LEU A 71 1.05 11.14 -8.70
N ARG A 72 2.00 12.05 -8.46
CA ARG A 72 1.67 13.42 -8.03
C ARG A 72 0.72 14.10 -9.02
N SER A 73 0.91 13.89 -10.31
CA SER A 73 0.08 14.46 -11.39
C SER A 73 -1.22 13.70 -11.68
N GLY A 74 -1.61 12.73 -10.85
CA GLY A 74 -2.85 11.97 -11.02
C GLY A 74 -2.64 10.48 -11.33
N PHE A 75 -3.69 9.83 -11.77
CA PHE A 75 -3.66 8.43 -12.21
C PHE A 75 -3.15 8.31 -13.64
N HIS A 76 -2.29 7.34 -13.89
CA HIS A 76 -1.70 7.05 -15.19
C HIS A 76 -1.60 5.55 -15.43
N THR A 77 -1.58 5.12 -16.69
CA THR A 77 -1.00 3.83 -17.07
C THR A 77 0.49 4.00 -17.35
N TYR A 78 1.28 2.99 -17.05
CA TYR A 78 2.70 2.94 -17.36
C TYR A 78 3.05 1.59 -17.99
N ASN A 79 3.66 1.62 -19.17
CA ASN A 79 4.11 0.40 -19.85
C ASN A 79 5.54 0.06 -19.44
N LEU A 80 5.74 -1.09 -18.80
CA LEU A 80 7.03 -1.54 -18.27
C LEU A 80 8.05 -1.89 -19.39
N LEU A 81 7.61 -2.16 -20.63
CA LEU A 81 8.52 -2.45 -21.73
C LEU A 81 8.99 -1.20 -22.47
N THR A 82 8.07 -0.27 -22.73
CA THR A 82 8.35 0.92 -23.54
C THR A 82 8.70 2.14 -22.71
N GLY A 83 8.33 2.16 -21.41
CA GLY A 83 8.44 3.33 -20.54
C GLY A 83 7.38 4.40 -20.84
N GLU A 84 6.37 4.09 -21.66
CA GLU A 84 5.31 5.03 -21.99
C GLU A 84 4.39 5.27 -20.82
N LEU A 85 4.18 6.54 -20.47
CA LEU A 85 3.29 7.02 -19.42
C LEU A 85 2.09 7.72 -20.08
N GLN A 86 0.86 7.25 -19.80
CA GLN A 86 -0.37 7.85 -20.34
C GLN A 86 -1.28 8.32 -19.21
N PRO A 87 -1.73 9.59 -19.20
CA PRO A 87 -2.61 10.10 -18.18
C PRO A 87 -4.02 9.50 -18.29
N ILE A 88 -4.60 9.15 -17.12
CA ILE A 88 -6.01 8.77 -17.01
C ILE A 88 -6.81 9.98 -16.50
N GLU A 89 -6.58 10.41 -15.27
CA GLU A 89 -7.28 11.55 -14.66
C GLU A 89 -6.50 12.11 -13.46
N ASP A 90 -6.51 13.43 -13.30
CA ASP A 90 -5.96 14.15 -12.14
C ASP A 90 -7.07 14.77 -11.28
N PRO A 91 -7.49 14.11 -10.17
CA PRO A 91 -8.51 14.64 -9.26
C PRO A 91 -7.99 15.73 -8.32
N GLU A 92 -6.67 15.95 -8.25
CA GLU A 92 -5.98 16.95 -7.41
C GLU A 92 -5.51 18.17 -8.19
N LYS A 93 -5.99 18.34 -9.43
CA LYS A 93 -5.60 19.44 -10.32
C LYS A 93 -5.71 20.81 -9.62
N GLY A 94 -4.61 21.53 -9.60
CA GLY A 94 -4.49 22.83 -8.93
C GLY A 94 -4.10 22.76 -7.44
N LYS A 95 -3.79 21.57 -6.93
CA LYS A 95 -3.22 21.36 -5.59
C LYS A 95 -1.77 20.91 -5.69
N ASP A 96 -0.91 21.80 -6.15
CA ASP A 96 0.50 21.52 -6.48
C ASP A 96 1.34 20.95 -5.32
N ASN A 97 0.89 21.13 -4.09
CA ASN A 97 1.55 20.62 -2.89
C ASN A 97 1.05 19.24 -2.46
N ASN A 98 0.07 18.66 -3.16
CA ASN A 98 -0.41 17.31 -2.86
C ASN A 98 0.25 16.27 -3.78
N ARG A 99 0.33 15.05 -3.27
CA ARG A 99 0.66 13.84 -4.02
C ARG A 99 -0.19 12.68 -3.55
N PHE A 100 -0.34 11.67 -4.40
CA PHE A 100 -0.83 10.37 -3.93
C PHE A 100 0.16 9.73 -2.95
N ASN A 101 -0.36 8.92 -2.03
CA ASN A 101 0.44 8.19 -1.03
C ASN A 101 0.20 6.69 -1.15
N ASP A 102 -0.83 6.12 -0.54
CA ASP A 102 -1.11 4.68 -0.60
C ASP A 102 -2.34 4.39 -1.46
N GLY A 103 -2.38 3.20 -2.05
CA GLY A 103 -3.50 2.76 -2.88
C GLY A 103 -3.47 1.25 -3.17
N LYS A 104 -4.66 0.69 -3.40
CA LYS A 104 -4.86 -0.74 -3.63
C LYS A 104 -6.13 -1.02 -4.45
N CYS A 105 -6.16 -2.12 -5.20
CA CYS A 105 -7.36 -2.57 -5.89
C CYS A 105 -8.30 -3.35 -4.99
N ASP A 106 -9.61 -3.10 -5.14
CA ASP A 106 -10.67 -3.94 -4.57
C ASP A 106 -10.96 -5.18 -5.44
N ALA A 107 -11.89 -6.02 -5.00
CA ALA A 107 -12.20 -7.30 -5.66
C ALA A 107 -12.87 -7.14 -7.04
N LEU A 108 -13.35 -5.97 -7.40
CA LEU A 108 -13.83 -5.65 -8.76
C LEU A 108 -12.79 -4.92 -9.62
N GLY A 109 -11.55 -4.77 -9.12
CA GLY A 109 -10.47 -4.13 -9.86
C GLY A 109 -10.54 -2.62 -9.89
N ARG A 110 -11.29 -1.97 -9.01
CA ARG A 110 -11.25 -0.51 -8.85
C ARG A 110 -10.03 -0.13 -8.03
N PHE A 111 -9.28 0.87 -8.47
CA PHE A 111 -8.11 1.35 -7.77
C PHE A 111 -8.51 2.46 -6.78
N TRP A 112 -8.33 2.18 -5.49
CA TRP A 112 -8.58 3.09 -4.38
C TRP A 112 -7.26 3.68 -3.94
N ALA A 113 -7.15 5.00 -3.94
CA ALA A 113 -5.92 5.68 -3.55
C ALA A 113 -6.22 7.03 -2.90
N GLY A 114 -5.35 7.44 -2.01
CA GLY A 114 -5.54 8.71 -1.33
C GLY A 114 -4.31 9.59 -1.37
N THR A 115 -4.49 10.86 -1.03
CA THR A 115 -3.50 11.90 -1.14
C THR A 115 -3.10 12.47 0.21
N MET A 116 -1.98 13.17 0.21
CA MET A 116 -1.46 13.94 1.32
C MET A 116 -0.76 15.21 0.81
N SER A 117 -0.58 16.18 1.69
CA SER A 117 0.27 17.34 1.41
C SER A 117 1.74 17.00 1.62
N MET A 118 2.58 17.34 0.64
CA MET A 118 4.06 17.25 0.76
C MET A 118 4.63 18.23 1.80
N ASN A 119 3.84 19.24 2.16
CA ASN A 119 4.19 20.20 3.24
C ASN A 119 3.62 19.76 4.61
N ASN A 120 3.09 18.55 4.73
CA ASN A 120 2.44 18.02 5.93
C ASN A 120 1.27 18.88 6.44
N GLU A 121 0.55 19.55 5.55
CA GLU A 121 -0.67 20.29 5.89
C GLU A 121 -1.78 19.30 6.28
N SER A 122 -2.29 19.46 7.49
CA SER A 122 -3.37 18.61 7.98
C SER A 122 -4.64 18.79 7.15
N LYS A 123 -5.30 17.68 6.82
CA LYS A 123 -6.59 17.66 6.12
C LYS A 123 -6.58 18.27 4.71
N ALA A 124 -5.42 18.32 4.06
CA ALA A 124 -5.27 18.84 2.70
C ALA A 124 -5.58 17.80 1.62
N GLY A 125 -5.49 16.51 1.94
CA GLY A 125 -5.72 15.39 1.04
C GLY A 125 -7.17 14.93 0.96
N ALA A 126 -7.37 13.91 0.15
CA ALA A 126 -8.66 13.26 -0.07
C ALA A 126 -8.46 11.78 -0.42
N PHE A 127 -9.54 11.02 -0.45
CA PHE A 127 -9.55 9.61 -0.82
C PHE A 127 -10.42 9.40 -2.05
N TYR A 128 -9.90 8.65 -3.02
CA TYR A 128 -10.46 8.51 -4.36
C TYR A 128 -10.64 7.05 -4.74
N CYS A 129 -11.55 6.81 -5.71
CA CYS A 129 -11.75 5.54 -6.37
C CYS A 129 -11.74 5.75 -7.89
N LEU A 130 -10.81 5.10 -8.57
CA LEU A 130 -10.73 5.00 -10.02
C LEU A 130 -11.30 3.65 -10.47
N GLU A 131 -12.29 3.68 -11.35
CA GLU A 131 -12.85 2.52 -12.04
C GLU A 131 -12.58 2.64 -13.53
N GLU A 132 -12.24 1.53 -14.19
CA GLU A 132 -11.89 1.55 -15.60
C GLU A 132 -13.03 2.12 -16.46
N GLY A 133 -12.71 3.10 -17.30
CA GLY A 133 -13.68 3.75 -18.18
C GLY A 133 -14.68 4.68 -17.48
N GLN A 134 -14.51 4.95 -16.18
CA GLN A 134 -15.35 5.86 -15.41
C GLN A 134 -14.53 7.05 -14.89
N PRO A 135 -15.16 8.22 -14.67
CA PRO A 135 -14.52 9.33 -13.98
C PRO A 135 -14.10 8.95 -12.54
N VAL A 136 -12.98 9.52 -12.08
CA VAL A 136 -12.52 9.34 -10.70
C VAL A 136 -13.57 9.88 -9.72
N ARG A 137 -13.93 9.07 -8.73
CA ARG A 137 -14.85 9.46 -7.66
C ARG A 137 -14.09 9.91 -6.42
N THR A 138 -14.44 11.06 -5.87
CA THR A 138 -14.01 11.45 -4.52
C THR A 138 -14.91 10.78 -3.50
N LEU A 139 -14.33 9.99 -2.60
CA LEU A 139 -15.07 9.29 -1.55
C LEU A 139 -15.23 10.15 -0.30
N PHE A 140 -14.14 10.74 0.16
CA PHE A 140 -14.15 11.74 1.24
C PHE A 140 -12.93 12.66 1.16
N ARG A 141 -12.99 13.78 1.85
CA ARG A 141 -11.97 14.82 1.94
C ARG A 141 -11.45 14.93 3.39
N ASP A 142 -10.62 15.93 3.64
CA ASP A 142 -10.07 16.22 4.97
C ASP A 142 -9.14 15.10 5.49
N VAL A 143 -8.40 14.47 4.59
CA VAL A 143 -7.37 13.49 4.88
C VAL A 143 -6.04 14.19 5.11
N SER A 144 -5.33 13.81 6.17
CA SER A 144 -4.01 14.39 6.47
C SER A 144 -2.90 13.62 5.77
N THR A 145 -2.84 12.29 5.96
CA THR A 145 -1.88 11.40 5.32
C THR A 145 -2.60 10.08 5.04
N SER A 146 -3.13 9.95 3.83
CA SER A 146 -3.79 8.72 3.39
C SER A 146 -2.81 7.58 3.38
N ASN A 147 -3.15 6.50 4.08
CA ASN A 147 -2.28 5.35 4.22
C ASN A 147 -3.07 4.05 4.17
N GLY A 148 -2.59 3.00 4.82
CA GLY A 148 -3.05 1.64 4.74
C GLY A 148 -4.54 1.44 4.48
N LEU A 149 -4.86 0.57 3.53
CA LEU A 149 -6.22 0.20 3.20
C LEU A 149 -6.35 -1.29 2.87
N GLY A 150 -7.54 -1.84 3.06
CA GLY A 150 -7.82 -3.24 2.75
C GLY A 150 -9.27 -3.61 3.06
N TRP A 151 -9.67 -4.78 2.59
CA TRP A 151 -11.05 -5.27 2.72
C TRP A 151 -11.11 -6.57 3.50
N SER A 152 -12.20 -6.78 4.21
CA SER A 152 -12.50 -8.05 4.87
C SER A 152 -12.62 -9.20 3.84
N PRO A 153 -12.37 -10.47 4.22
CA PRO A 153 -12.47 -11.60 3.29
C PRO A 153 -13.84 -11.75 2.64
N ASP A 154 -14.91 -11.36 3.35
CA ASP A 154 -16.29 -11.37 2.85
C ASP A 154 -16.67 -10.14 2.01
N GLN A 155 -15.71 -9.20 1.82
CA GLN A 155 -15.89 -7.95 1.06
C GLN A 155 -17.04 -7.06 1.57
N GLN A 156 -17.39 -7.15 2.87
CA GLN A 156 -18.44 -6.32 3.48
C GLN A 156 -17.89 -5.15 4.30
N LYS A 157 -16.59 -5.16 4.58
CA LYS A 157 -15.91 -4.10 5.34
C LYS A 157 -14.68 -3.62 4.58
N MET A 158 -14.42 -2.32 4.68
CA MET A 158 -13.17 -1.69 4.29
C MET A 158 -12.49 -1.13 5.54
N TYR A 159 -11.18 -1.29 5.63
CA TYR A 159 -10.33 -0.71 6.66
C TYR A 159 -9.44 0.36 6.06
N TYR A 160 -9.18 1.43 6.83
CA TYR A 160 -8.45 2.59 6.35
C TYR A 160 -7.66 3.28 7.47
N ILE A 161 -6.52 3.83 7.12
CA ILE A 161 -5.63 4.59 8.00
C ILE A 161 -5.45 6.02 7.46
N ASP A 162 -5.77 7.03 8.28
CA ASP A 162 -5.21 8.38 8.16
C ASP A 162 -4.16 8.52 9.27
N THR A 163 -2.89 8.43 8.93
CA THR A 163 -1.77 8.22 9.85
C THR A 163 -1.80 9.08 11.12
N PRO A 164 -2.03 10.41 11.07
CA PRO A 164 -2.03 11.24 12.29
C PRO A 164 -3.15 10.90 13.28
N THR A 165 -4.18 10.18 12.85
CA THR A 165 -5.27 9.77 13.76
C THR A 165 -4.86 8.66 14.73
N ARG A 166 -3.76 7.95 14.43
CA ARG A 166 -3.29 6.77 15.18
C ARG A 166 -4.37 5.71 15.37
N SER A 167 -5.27 5.59 14.41
CA SER A 167 -6.35 4.61 14.44
C SER A 167 -6.53 3.92 13.10
N ILE A 168 -7.09 2.72 13.16
CA ILE A 168 -7.62 2.04 11.99
C ILE A 168 -9.12 2.23 12.03
N ASP A 169 -9.66 2.81 10.97
CA ASP A 169 -11.09 2.97 10.78
C ASP A 169 -11.65 1.84 9.94
N ARG A 170 -12.87 1.45 10.22
CA ARG A 170 -13.67 0.50 9.47
C ARG A 170 -14.87 1.21 8.88
N PHE A 171 -15.18 0.89 7.63
CA PHE A 171 -16.40 1.26 6.94
C PHE A 171 -17.25 0.02 6.63
N ASP A 172 -18.54 0.16 6.51
CA ASP A 172 -19.37 -0.76 5.76
C ASP A 172 -19.06 -0.58 4.28
N PHE A 173 -18.88 -1.67 3.55
CA PHE A 173 -18.49 -1.65 2.15
C PHE A 173 -19.54 -2.36 1.28
N ASP A 174 -20.01 -1.66 0.27
CA ASP A 174 -20.81 -2.25 -0.82
C ASP A 174 -19.89 -2.50 -2.01
N LEU A 175 -19.51 -3.76 -2.21
CA LEU A 175 -18.65 -4.15 -3.30
C LEU A 175 -19.27 -3.83 -4.68
N ALA A 176 -20.58 -4.01 -4.86
CA ALA A 176 -21.21 -3.79 -6.15
C ALA A 176 -21.24 -2.32 -6.54
N ALA A 177 -21.57 -1.44 -5.59
CA ALA A 177 -21.60 0.00 -5.80
C ALA A 177 -20.23 0.68 -5.70
N GLY A 178 -19.26 0.06 -5.01
CA GLY A 178 -18.00 0.71 -4.65
C GLY A 178 -18.24 1.87 -3.68
N GLU A 179 -19.13 1.69 -2.72
CA GLU A 179 -19.48 2.69 -1.73
C GLU A 179 -19.04 2.28 -0.33
N ILE A 180 -18.69 3.26 0.47
CA ILE A 180 -18.32 3.10 1.87
C ILE A 180 -19.19 3.99 2.75
N THR A 181 -19.65 3.44 3.89
CA THR A 181 -20.51 4.16 4.86
C THR A 181 -20.12 3.78 6.29
N ASN A 182 -20.74 4.43 7.28
CA ASN A 182 -20.66 4.06 8.70
C ASN A 182 -19.22 3.95 9.24
N ARG A 183 -18.39 5.00 8.99
CA ARG A 183 -17.01 5.09 9.51
C ARG A 183 -16.95 4.93 11.03
N THR A 184 -16.13 4.00 11.52
CA THR A 184 -15.96 3.73 12.95
C THR A 184 -14.51 3.34 13.23
N SER A 185 -13.84 3.94 14.23
CA SER A 185 -12.53 3.50 14.68
C SER A 185 -12.65 2.13 15.38
N VAL A 186 -11.78 1.18 14.98
CA VAL A 186 -11.80 -0.20 15.49
C VAL A 186 -10.52 -0.61 16.22
N VAL A 187 -9.38 0.03 15.90
CA VAL A 187 -8.11 -0.21 16.58
C VAL A 187 -7.43 1.13 16.84
N ALA A 188 -7.07 1.41 18.08
CA ALA A 188 -6.20 2.54 18.41
C ALA A 188 -4.74 2.05 18.51
N ILE A 189 -3.83 2.69 17.81
CA ILE A 189 -2.41 2.33 17.79
C ILE A 189 -1.69 3.08 18.93
N PRO A 190 -1.06 2.36 19.87
CA PRO A 190 -0.28 2.96 20.96
C PRO A 190 0.88 3.82 20.45
N GLU A 191 1.19 4.90 21.17
CA GLU A 191 2.26 5.85 20.75
C GLU A 191 3.63 5.20 20.65
N GLU A 192 3.93 4.26 21.54
CA GLU A 192 5.18 3.52 21.57
C GLU A 192 5.40 2.59 20.36
N PHE A 193 4.37 2.37 19.54
CA PHE A 193 4.49 1.58 18.31
C PHE A 193 4.90 2.43 17.10
N GLY A 194 5.01 3.75 17.25
CA GLY A 194 5.18 4.66 16.14
C GLY A 194 3.85 5.03 15.48
N TYR A 195 3.88 5.47 14.25
CA TYR A 195 2.67 5.85 13.51
C TYR A 195 2.20 4.69 12.62
N PRO A 196 0.88 4.37 12.59
CA PRO A 196 0.35 3.41 11.63
C PRO A 196 0.54 3.94 10.20
N ASP A 197 1.02 3.06 9.33
CA ASP A 197 1.38 3.38 7.96
C ASP A 197 0.63 2.46 6.99
N GLY A 198 1.28 1.79 6.05
CA GLY A 198 0.62 0.86 5.16
C GLY A 198 0.07 -0.38 5.86
N MET A 199 -0.94 -1.00 5.28
CA MET A 199 -1.68 -2.11 5.88
C MET A 199 -2.09 -3.15 4.84
N THR A 200 -2.17 -4.42 5.26
CA THR A 200 -2.86 -5.48 4.51
C THR A 200 -3.78 -6.29 5.42
N VAL A 201 -4.68 -7.08 4.82
CA VAL A 201 -5.64 -7.94 5.55
C VAL A 201 -5.36 -9.38 5.17
N ASP A 202 -5.21 -10.26 6.17
CA ASP A 202 -4.99 -11.69 5.93
C ASP A 202 -6.28 -12.47 5.65
N SER A 203 -6.14 -13.76 5.31
CA SER A 203 -7.26 -14.64 4.99
C SER A 203 -8.19 -14.94 6.18
N GLU A 204 -7.74 -14.67 7.40
CA GLU A 204 -8.53 -14.78 8.62
C GLU A 204 -9.23 -13.46 8.97
N GLY A 205 -9.01 -12.39 8.17
CA GLY A 205 -9.60 -11.07 8.37
C GLY A 205 -8.85 -10.19 9.37
N MET A 206 -7.63 -10.57 9.76
CA MET A 206 -6.82 -9.77 10.69
C MET A 206 -6.01 -8.73 9.93
N LEU A 207 -5.73 -7.60 10.58
CA LEU A 207 -5.08 -6.43 10.00
C LEU A 207 -3.58 -6.46 10.28
N TRP A 208 -2.76 -6.46 9.25
CA TRP A 208 -1.31 -6.33 9.35
C TRP A 208 -0.91 -4.89 9.06
N VAL A 209 -0.34 -4.22 10.04
CA VAL A 209 -0.05 -2.78 10.01
C VAL A 209 1.44 -2.56 10.16
N ALA A 210 2.03 -1.83 9.23
CA ALA A 210 3.39 -1.32 9.32
C ALA A 210 3.43 -0.07 10.22
N HIS A 211 4.57 0.17 10.87
CA HIS A 211 4.72 1.26 11.83
C HIS A 211 5.92 2.15 11.50
N TRP A 212 5.64 3.35 11.00
CA TRP A 212 6.64 4.40 10.80
C TRP A 212 7.23 4.85 12.15
N GLY A 213 8.55 4.75 12.27
CA GLY A 213 9.27 5.02 13.51
C GLY A 213 9.11 3.94 14.59
N GLY A 214 8.46 2.81 14.27
CA GLY A 214 8.21 1.73 15.21
C GLY A 214 9.04 0.46 15.00
N GLY A 215 9.74 0.34 13.88
CA GLY A 215 10.61 -0.80 13.60
C GLY A 215 9.89 -2.15 13.55
N ARG A 216 8.62 -2.18 13.15
CA ARG A 216 7.79 -3.40 13.23
C ARG A 216 6.62 -3.43 12.28
N VAL A 217 6.06 -4.63 12.10
CA VAL A 217 4.71 -4.88 11.61
C VAL A 217 3.92 -5.59 12.69
N THR A 218 2.65 -5.22 12.90
CA THR A 218 1.78 -5.81 13.91
C THR A 218 0.51 -6.39 13.29
N ARG A 219 0.00 -7.48 13.86
CA ARG A 219 -1.25 -8.13 13.48
C ARG A 219 -2.33 -7.87 14.50
N TRP A 220 -3.45 -7.30 14.10
CA TRP A 220 -4.55 -6.91 14.96
C TRP A 220 -5.86 -7.63 14.62
N ASN A 221 -6.64 -7.96 15.65
CA ASN A 221 -8.02 -8.39 15.46
C ASN A 221 -8.93 -7.16 15.38
N PRO A 222 -9.59 -6.86 14.23
CA PRO A 222 -10.44 -5.67 14.11
C PRO A 222 -11.76 -5.73 14.88
N HIS A 223 -12.11 -6.90 15.46
CA HIS A 223 -13.34 -7.06 16.23
C HIS A 223 -13.13 -6.85 17.72
N THR A 224 -11.92 -7.17 18.23
CA THR A 224 -11.59 -7.10 19.66
C THR A 224 -10.55 -6.03 19.98
N ALA A 225 -9.92 -5.44 18.96
CA ALA A 225 -8.76 -4.55 19.05
C ALA A 225 -7.54 -5.23 19.74
N GLU A 226 -7.45 -6.56 19.73
CA GLU A 226 -6.36 -7.30 20.34
C GLU A 226 -5.15 -7.36 19.41
N LEU A 227 -3.96 -7.08 19.95
CA LEU A 227 -2.67 -7.34 19.29
C LEU A 227 -2.38 -8.85 19.33
N MET A 228 -2.37 -9.49 18.17
CA MET A 228 -2.22 -10.95 18.05
C MET A 228 -0.77 -11.38 17.78
N GLN A 229 -0.03 -10.58 17.00
CA GLN A 229 1.34 -10.92 16.58
C GLN A 229 2.13 -9.65 16.27
N GLN A 230 3.45 -9.74 16.42
CA GLN A 230 4.39 -8.67 16.08
C GLN A 230 5.61 -9.27 15.40
N ILE A 231 6.11 -8.56 14.37
CA ILE A 231 7.34 -8.87 13.64
C ILE A 231 8.25 -7.65 13.76
N GLU A 232 9.39 -7.83 14.43
CA GLU A 232 10.44 -6.80 14.49
C GLU A 232 11.17 -6.76 13.14
N VAL A 233 11.42 -5.55 12.63
CA VAL A 233 12.13 -5.28 11.40
C VAL A 233 13.35 -4.44 11.71
N PRO A 234 14.56 -4.78 11.21
CA PRO A 234 15.80 -4.03 11.51
C PRO A 234 15.89 -2.74 10.67
N ALA A 235 14.85 -1.94 10.71
CA ALA A 235 14.71 -0.61 10.12
C ALA A 235 13.71 0.19 10.94
N ASP A 236 14.01 1.46 11.26
CA ASP A 236 13.12 2.27 12.09
C ASP A 236 11.79 2.59 11.38
N GLN A 237 11.87 2.91 10.09
CA GLN A 237 10.73 3.31 9.28
C GLN A 237 10.23 2.11 8.46
N VAL A 238 9.28 1.38 9.03
CA VAL A 238 8.56 0.30 8.35
C VAL A 238 7.30 0.91 7.76
N THR A 239 7.19 0.87 6.44
CA THR A 239 6.24 1.70 5.70
C THR A 239 4.98 0.96 5.29
N SER A 240 5.11 -0.26 4.72
CA SER A 240 3.94 -1.01 4.27
C SER A 240 4.19 -2.52 4.25
N CYS A 241 3.14 -3.29 3.98
CA CYS A 241 3.26 -4.72 3.82
C CYS A 241 2.20 -5.30 2.87
N CYS A 242 2.53 -6.42 2.22
CA CYS A 242 1.65 -7.13 1.31
C CYS A 242 1.96 -8.63 1.34
N PHE A 243 0.93 -9.46 1.35
CA PHE A 243 1.10 -10.89 1.12
C PHE A 243 1.34 -11.18 -0.37
N GLY A 244 2.24 -12.11 -0.65
CA GLY A 244 2.55 -12.57 -1.98
C GLY A 244 3.08 -14.01 -1.99
N GLY A 245 3.65 -14.41 -3.13
CA GLY A 245 3.99 -15.81 -3.40
C GLY A 245 2.78 -16.60 -3.93
N PRO A 246 3.02 -17.76 -4.58
CA PRO A 246 1.96 -18.55 -5.21
C PRO A 246 0.83 -18.96 -4.25
N GLU A 247 1.18 -19.16 -2.98
CA GLU A 247 0.25 -19.57 -1.91
C GLU A 247 -0.15 -18.41 -0.99
N LEU A 248 0.32 -17.16 -1.25
CA LEU A 248 0.12 -15.98 -0.42
C LEU A 248 0.59 -16.15 1.04
N GLU A 249 1.67 -16.91 1.23
CA GLU A 249 2.28 -17.19 2.55
C GLU A 249 3.43 -16.26 2.90
N ASP A 250 3.98 -15.56 1.91
CA ASP A 250 5.11 -14.66 2.04
C ASP A 250 4.61 -13.24 2.31
N LEU A 251 4.90 -12.68 3.49
CA LEU A 251 4.61 -11.28 3.82
C LEU A 251 5.83 -10.43 3.45
N TYR A 252 5.71 -9.63 2.40
CA TYR A 252 6.70 -8.63 1.99
C TYR A 252 6.49 -7.36 2.79
N ILE A 253 7.59 -6.74 3.22
CA ILE A 253 7.58 -5.54 4.08
C ILE A 253 8.52 -4.51 3.48
N THR A 254 8.00 -3.34 3.14
CA THR A 254 8.77 -2.19 2.67
C THR A 254 9.28 -1.34 3.82
N THR A 255 10.40 -0.67 3.61
CA THR A 255 11.01 0.23 4.61
C THR A 255 11.58 1.47 3.93
N ALA A 256 11.84 2.50 4.72
CA ALA A 256 12.39 3.76 4.25
C ALA A 256 13.65 4.17 5.01
N ARG A 257 14.48 5.01 4.37
CA ARG A 257 15.65 5.65 4.99
C ARG A 257 15.60 7.15 5.02
N ILE A 258 14.56 7.76 4.44
CA ILE A 258 14.40 9.22 4.43
C ILE A 258 14.32 9.78 5.85
N GLY A 259 15.02 10.89 6.09
CA GLY A 259 15.00 11.57 7.40
C GLY A 259 15.81 10.87 8.50
N ILE A 260 16.44 9.72 8.20
CA ILE A 260 17.33 9.03 9.15
C ILE A 260 18.74 9.61 9.02
N GLY A 261 19.31 10.04 10.15
CA GLY A 261 20.69 10.56 10.19
C GLY A 261 21.74 9.49 9.90
N GLU A 262 22.92 9.89 9.40
CA GLU A 262 24.02 8.96 9.00
C GLU A 262 24.45 8.02 10.13
N GLU A 263 24.51 8.50 11.37
CA GLU A 263 24.86 7.67 12.53
C GLU A 263 23.87 6.51 12.70
N ARG A 264 22.57 6.82 12.67
CA ARG A 264 21.52 5.81 12.79
C ARG A 264 21.48 4.85 11.59
N LEU A 265 21.75 5.34 10.38
CA LEU A 265 21.88 4.47 9.18
C LEU A 265 23.05 3.49 9.30
N THR A 266 24.10 3.82 10.06
CA THR A 266 25.17 2.88 10.36
C THR A 266 24.70 1.73 11.25
N GLU A 267 23.78 1.99 12.17
CA GLU A 267 23.15 0.98 13.04
C GLU A 267 22.03 0.19 12.34
N THR A 268 21.35 0.82 11.38
CA THR A 268 20.28 0.21 10.57
C THR A 268 20.65 0.18 9.09
N PRO A 269 21.71 -0.54 8.69
CA PRO A 269 22.24 -0.49 7.31
C PRO A 269 21.26 -1.02 6.26
N ASN A 270 20.26 -1.78 6.68
CA ASN A 270 19.23 -2.35 5.81
C ASN A 270 17.97 -1.48 5.68
N ALA A 271 17.94 -0.27 6.27
CA ALA A 271 16.86 0.68 6.06
C ALA A 271 16.70 1.00 4.57
N GLY A 272 15.46 0.98 4.08
CA GLY A 272 15.12 1.10 2.66
C GLY A 272 15.05 -0.23 1.89
N SER A 273 15.47 -1.36 2.50
CA SER A 273 15.36 -2.68 1.88
C SER A 273 13.92 -3.22 1.89
N LEU A 274 13.64 -4.11 0.95
CA LEU A 274 12.44 -4.94 0.98
C LEU A 274 12.74 -6.21 1.77
N PHE A 275 11.92 -6.47 2.79
CA PHE A 275 12.01 -7.68 3.61
C PHE A 275 10.91 -8.67 3.25
N VAL A 276 11.10 -9.94 3.65
CA VAL A 276 10.11 -11.02 3.49
C VAL A 276 10.15 -11.96 4.68
N VAL A 277 8.96 -12.42 5.10
CA VAL A 277 8.78 -13.36 6.20
C VAL A 277 7.55 -14.23 5.98
N ARG A 278 7.54 -15.47 6.51
CA ARG A 278 6.33 -16.30 6.58
C ARG A 278 5.74 -16.24 7.98
N PRO A 279 4.69 -15.46 8.19
CA PRO A 279 4.13 -15.25 9.54
C PRO A 279 3.27 -16.41 10.06
N GLY A 280 3.06 -17.46 9.27
CA GLY A 280 2.25 -18.63 9.63
C GLY A 280 0.78 -18.52 9.28
N VAL A 281 0.38 -17.46 8.57
CA VAL A 281 -0.96 -17.26 8.00
C VAL A 281 -0.82 -16.85 6.54
N LYS A 282 -1.92 -16.98 5.77
CA LYS A 282 -1.96 -16.60 4.37
C LYS A 282 -2.62 -15.24 4.18
N GLY A 283 -2.23 -14.54 3.12
CA GLY A 283 -2.94 -13.36 2.64
C GLY A 283 -4.26 -13.69 1.94
N GLN A 284 -4.92 -12.65 1.50
CA GLN A 284 -6.06 -12.74 0.59
C GLN A 284 -5.59 -12.64 -0.86
N LYS A 285 -6.45 -13.07 -1.79
CA LYS A 285 -6.25 -12.84 -3.21
C LYS A 285 -6.04 -11.34 -3.48
N THR A 286 -5.06 -11.04 -4.29
CA THR A 286 -4.81 -9.70 -4.81
C THR A 286 -5.51 -9.49 -6.14
N TYR A 287 -5.77 -8.23 -6.49
CA TYR A 287 -6.54 -7.88 -7.68
C TYR A 287 -5.77 -6.86 -8.51
N ALA A 288 -5.88 -7.00 -9.84
CA ALA A 288 -5.39 -6.03 -10.81
C ALA A 288 -6.46 -4.97 -11.10
N PHE A 289 -6.05 -3.80 -11.58
CA PHE A 289 -6.97 -2.78 -12.09
C PHE A 289 -7.74 -3.34 -13.30
N GLY A 290 -9.03 -3.03 -13.42
CA GLY A 290 -9.88 -3.54 -14.51
C GLY A 290 -10.12 -5.06 -14.51
N GLY A 291 -9.34 -5.83 -13.75
CA GLY A 291 -9.34 -7.30 -13.74
C GLY A 291 -10.31 -7.97 -12.76
N GLY A 292 -11.28 -7.25 -12.23
CA GLY A 292 -12.25 -7.77 -11.27
C GLY A 292 -13.12 -8.90 -11.84
N ALA A 293 -13.45 -9.87 -11.00
CA ALA A 293 -14.46 -10.90 -11.36
C ALA A 293 -15.78 -10.18 -11.70
N GLN A 294 -16.22 -10.26 -12.96
CA GLN A 294 -17.54 -9.75 -13.36
C GLN A 294 -18.59 -10.32 -12.39
N PRO A 295 -19.45 -9.49 -11.77
CA PRO A 295 -20.53 -10.00 -10.95
C PRO A 295 -21.36 -10.93 -11.82
N ASN A 296 -21.54 -12.20 -11.38
CA ASN A 296 -22.42 -13.15 -12.06
C ASN A 296 -23.81 -12.51 -12.16
N THR A 297 -24.13 -11.89 -13.29
CA THR A 297 -25.49 -11.53 -13.65
C THR A 297 -26.28 -12.82 -13.86
N LYS A 298 -26.96 -13.26 -12.81
CA LYS A 298 -28.08 -14.23 -12.91
C LYS A 298 -29.39 -13.48 -12.89
#